data_14d862a3f392cf402eed1e46c45f20ab
#
_entry.id   14d862a3f392cf402eed1e46c45f20ab
#
_cell.length_a   1.000
_cell.length_b   1.000
_cell.length_c   1.000
_cell.angle_alpha   90.00
_cell.angle_beta   90.00
_cell.angle_gamma   90.00
#
_symmetry.space_group_name_H-M   'P 1'
#
loop_
_entity.id
_entity.type
_entity.pdbx_description
1 polymer ?
#
loop_
_entity_poly.entity_id
_entity_poly.type
_entity_poly.pdbx_seq_one_letter_code
_entity_poly.pdbx_strand_id
1 'polypeptide(L)'
;MPSAPDDDALRRQLYGARDVRSLYPRVSENHLRYLEKWGLIRPAAHASGERVYTFPDLSTIRQLAAELERHVPLKTALRTLIAEHQGQLQLDFHASGTSPAKVVALQGRASRRTPDRSPVPIVTGNAFPFSDPQAALAAKYFIEGSRLDDGNEDTLESAAAAYRKALVIDPDLVPAIVNLANIHYARDELIEAQALYERAIGLDPDCFEAHFNLGNIHHDLGRYEDALVCYRDAVALNGSYADAHFYLAVTLEKTGHSPEAKPHWRAYQELAPQGEWIELAREFSD
;
A
#
# COMPACT_ATOMS: atom_id res chain seq x y z
N MET A 1 21.93 -38.42 31.27
CA MET A 1 20.77 -38.13 30.44
C MET A 1 20.82 -36.66 30.08
N PRO A 2 20.98 -36.30 28.83
CA PRO A 2 20.90 -34.87 28.47
C PRO A 2 19.42 -34.44 28.64
N SER A 3 19.20 -33.35 29.39
CA SER A 3 17.91 -32.73 29.56
C SER A 3 17.35 -32.31 28.19
N ALA A 4 16.06 -32.58 27.98
CA ALA A 4 15.34 -32.11 26.80
C ALA A 4 15.54 -30.59 26.64
N PRO A 5 15.75 -30.10 25.40
CA PRO A 5 15.89 -28.67 25.21
C PRO A 5 14.59 -27.98 25.65
N ASP A 6 14.78 -26.90 26.39
CA ASP A 6 13.71 -26.07 26.95
C ASP A 6 12.78 -25.63 25.82
N ASP A 7 11.52 -26.04 25.86
CA ASP A 7 10.50 -25.75 24.83
C ASP A 7 10.30 -24.23 24.62
N ASP A 8 10.63 -23.43 25.65
CA ASP A 8 10.61 -21.97 25.63
C ASP A 8 11.84 -21.38 24.89
N ALA A 9 12.98 -22.08 24.88
CA ALA A 9 14.16 -21.65 24.14
C ALA A 9 13.99 -21.91 22.62
N LEU A 10 13.33 -23.00 22.23
CA LEU A 10 12.98 -23.29 20.85
C LEU A 10 11.95 -22.30 20.28
N ARG A 11 11.07 -21.78 21.11
CA ARG A 11 10.06 -20.76 20.71
C ARG A 11 10.65 -19.37 20.44
N ARG A 12 11.88 -19.13 20.88
CA ARG A 12 12.61 -17.84 20.67
C ARG A 12 13.65 -17.92 19.56
N GLN A 13 13.78 -19.07 18.88
CA GLN A 13 14.72 -19.22 17.79
C GLN A 13 14.23 -18.44 16.57
N LEU A 14 15.04 -17.53 16.07
CA LEU A 14 14.79 -16.74 14.87
C LEU A 14 15.51 -17.40 13.69
N TYR A 15 14.85 -17.50 12.56
CA TYR A 15 15.35 -18.15 11.35
C TYR A 15 15.45 -17.12 10.23
N GLY A 16 16.64 -16.98 9.64
CA GLY A 16 16.82 -16.16 8.45
C GLY A 16 16.18 -16.77 7.20
N ALA A 17 16.00 -15.99 6.15
CA ALA A 17 15.44 -16.49 4.88
C ALA A 17 16.28 -17.62 4.27
N ARG A 18 17.59 -17.66 4.53
CA ARG A 18 18.47 -18.77 4.10
C ARG A 18 18.20 -20.06 4.85
N ASP A 19 17.97 -19.97 6.16
CA ASP A 19 17.66 -21.12 7.01
C ASP A 19 16.33 -21.74 6.60
N VAL A 20 15.32 -20.89 6.38
CA VAL A 20 14.00 -21.33 5.91
C VAL A 20 14.10 -22.07 4.58
N ARG A 21 14.87 -21.56 3.59
CA ARG A 21 15.07 -22.24 2.31
C ARG A 21 15.88 -23.54 2.41
N SER A 22 16.77 -23.62 3.38
CA SER A 22 17.48 -24.88 3.66
C SER A 22 16.55 -25.95 4.24
N LEU A 23 15.60 -25.56 5.10
CA LEU A 23 14.61 -26.43 5.69
C LEU A 23 13.49 -26.81 4.69
N TYR A 24 13.12 -25.89 3.82
CA TYR A 24 12.02 -26.03 2.85
C TYR A 24 12.47 -25.64 1.43
N PRO A 25 13.20 -26.51 0.71
CA PRO A 25 13.83 -26.17 -0.58
C PRO A 25 12.85 -25.77 -1.69
N ARG A 26 11.58 -26.16 -1.58
CA ARG A 26 10.53 -25.78 -2.54
C ARG A 26 9.93 -24.40 -2.28
N VAL A 27 10.20 -23.82 -1.13
CA VAL A 27 9.74 -22.47 -0.78
C VAL A 27 10.74 -21.45 -1.30
N SER A 28 10.35 -20.71 -2.31
CA SER A 28 11.14 -19.59 -2.85
C SER A 28 11.02 -18.34 -1.99
N GLU A 29 11.91 -17.38 -2.21
CA GLU A 29 11.83 -16.07 -1.56
C GLU A 29 10.52 -15.34 -1.93
N ASN A 30 10.05 -15.47 -3.16
CA ASN A 30 8.76 -14.94 -3.59
C ASN A 30 7.60 -15.55 -2.80
N HIS A 31 7.65 -16.86 -2.52
CA HIS A 31 6.63 -17.51 -1.68
C HIS A 31 6.58 -16.92 -0.27
N LEU A 32 7.75 -16.62 0.34
CA LEU A 32 7.80 -15.97 1.65
C LEU A 32 7.21 -14.56 1.60
N ARG A 33 7.54 -13.78 0.56
CA ARG A 33 6.96 -12.44 0.34
C ARG A 33 5.44 -12.50 0.13
N TYR A 34 4.92 -13.52 -0.55
CA TYR A 34 3.48 -13.70 -0.70
C TYR A 34 2.81 -14.03 0.62
N LEU A 35 3.36 -14.94 1.42
CA LEU A 35 2.83 -15.25 2.75
C LEU A 35 2.81 -14.00 3.65
N GLU A 36 3.87 -13.19 3.59
CA GLU A 36 3.99 -11.92 4.29
C GLU A 36 2.91 -10.92 3.81
N LYS A 37 2.80 -10.73 2.49
CA LYS A 37 1.79 -9.82 1.90
C LYS A 37 0.35 -10.23 2.22
N TRP A 38 0.07 -11.53 2.29
CA TRP A 38 -1.22 -12.05 2.69
C TRP A 38 -1.43 -12.04 4.22
N GLY A 39 -0.45 -11.57 5.00
CA GLY A 39 -0.51 -11.52 6.46
C GLY A 39 -0.52 -12.89 7.14
N LEU A 40 -0.12 -13.92 6.40
CA LEU A 40 -0.03 -15.30 6.89
C LEU A 40 1.21 -15.53 7.76
N ILE A 41 2.25 -14.73 7.57
CA ILE A 41 3.46 -14.67 8.39
C ILE A 41 3.82 -13.20 8.67
N ARG A 42 4.53 -12.96 9.78
CA ARG A 42 4.97 -11.62 10.22
C ARG A 42 6.43 -11.63 10.61
N PRO A 43 7.36 -11.61 9.63
CA PRO A 43 8.77 -11.60 9.95
C PRO A 43 9.16 -10.33 10.71
N ALA A 44 10.04 -10.47 11.70
CA ALA A 44 10.63 -9.35 12.38
C ALA A 44 11.86 -8.85 11.60
N ALA A 45 12.09 -7.52 11.62
CA ALA A 45 13.34 -6.96 11.11
C ALA A 45 14.47 -7.18 12.12
N HIS A 46 15.57 -7.78 11.69
CA HIS A 46 16.79 -7.84 12.50
C HIS A 46 17.56 -6.52 12.40
N ALA A 47 18.40 -6.23 13.40
CA ALA A 47 19.27 -5.03 13.41
C ALA A 47 20.19 -4.88 12.17
N SER A 48 20.38 -5.97 11.41
CA SER A 48 21.10 -6.00 10.13
C SER A 48 20.23 -5.69 8.90
N GLY A 49 18.94 -5.44 9.07
CA GLY A 49 17.99 -5.30 7.95
C GLY A 49 17.55 -6.64 7.32
N GLU A 50 18.03 -7.79 7.83
CA GLU A 50 17.58 -9.11 7.37
C GLU A 50 16.22 -9.46 7.99
N ARG A 51 15.36 -10.09 7.18
CA ARG A 51 14.07 -10.66 7.64
C ARG A 51 14.33 -11.93 8.43
N VAL A 52 13.75 -12.01 9.62
CA VAL A 52 13.82 -13.18 10.49
C VAL A 52 12.41 -13.68 10.81
N TYR A 53 12.25 -14.99 10.73
CA TYR A 53 10.98 -15.68 10.92
C TYR A 53 10.94 -16.34 12.28
N THR A 54 9.78 -16.28 12.92
CA THR A 54 9.52 -16.89 14.22
C THR A 54 9.03 -18.33 14.05
N PHE A 55 8.98 -19.08 15.15
CA PHE A 55 8.43 -20.45 15.12
C PHE A 55 6.97 -20.54 14.63
N PRO A 56 6.06 -19.64 14.99
CA PRO A 56 4.72 -19.58 14.36
C PRO A 56 4.77 -19.39 12.84
N ASP A 57 5.65 -18.50 12.34
CA ASP A 57 5.82 -18.30 10.90
C ASP A 57 6.28 -19.59 10.20
N LEU A 58 7.22 -20.32 10.81
CA LEU A 58 7.66 -21.62 10.27
C LEU A 58 6.55 -22.64 10.17
N SER A 59 5.55 -22.60 11.06
CA SER A 59 4.39 -23.51 10.97
C SER A 59 3.61 -23.27 9.68
N THR A 60 3.34 -21.99 9.35
CA THR A 60 2.65 -21.61 8.11
C THR A 60 3.51 -21.90 6.87
N ILE A 61 4.81 -21.61 6.93
CA ILE A 61 5.74 -21.93 5.85
C ILE A 61 5.81 -23.43 5.59
N ARG A 62 5.80 -24.25 6.62
CA ARG A 62 5.76 -25.72 6.52
C ARG A 62 4.47 -26.21 5.86
N GLN A 63 3.32 -25.63 6.20
CA GLN A 63 2.04 -25.96 5.56
C GLN A 63 2.11 -25.67 4.06
N LEU A 64 2.59 -24.47 3.66
CA LEU A 64 2.79 -24.15 2.26
C LEU A 64 3.74 -25.13 1.57
N ALA A 65 4.88 -25.44 2.21
CA ALA A 65 5.85 -26.39 1.67
C ALA A 65 5.23 -27.77 1.40
N ALA A 66 4.41 -28.27 2.33
CA ALA A 66 3.72 -29.56 2.18
C ALA A 66 2.75 -29.56 1.00
N GLU A 67 2.00 -28.46 0.77
CA GLU A 67 1.12 -28.34 -0.40
C GLU A 67 1.92 -28.28 -1.71
N LEU A 68 3.02 -27.52 -1.75
CA LEU A 68 3.91 -27.46 -2.91
C LEU A 68 4.60 -28.81 -3.21
N GLU A 69 4.89 -29.61 -2.18
CA GLU A 69 5.41 -30.99 -2.36
C GLU A 69 4.39 -31.91 -2.98
N ARG A 70 3.11 -31.70 -2.70
CA ARG A 70 1.98 -32.41 -3.32
C ARG A 70 1.65 -31.91 -4.73
N HIS A 71 2.47 -31.01 -5.27
CA HIS A 71 2.25 -30.36 -6.57
C HIS A 71 0.92 -29.57 -6.66
N VAL A 72 0.41 -29.08 -5.52
CA VAL A 72 -0.73 -28.16 -5.51
C VAL A 72 -0.29 -26.81 -6.05
N PRO A 73 -1.01 -26.19 -7.00
CA PRO A 73 -0.70 -24.85 -7.49
C PRO A 73 -0.65 -23.85 -6.35
N LEU A 74 0.31 -22.94 -6.40
CA LEU A 74 0.54 -21.91 -5.36
C LEU A 74 -0.74 -21.14 -4.99
N LYS A 75 -1.52 -20.75 -6.00
CA LYS A 75 -2.82 -20.07 -5.84
C LYS A 75 -3.78 -20.87 -4.96
N THR A 76 -3.90 -22.17 -5.20
CA THR A 76 -4.78 -23.05 -4.43
C THR A 76 -4.26 -23.21 -3.00
N ALA A 77 -2.95 -23.41 -2.83
CA ALA A 77 -2.32 -23.51 -1.52
C ALA A 77 -2.51 -22.24 -0.70
N LEU A 78 -2.31 -21.06 -1.30
CA LEU A 78 -2.54 -19.78 -0.63
C LEU A 78 -4.01 -19.58 -0.24
N ARG A 79 -4.97 -19.92 -1.10
CA ARG A 79 -6.41 -19.83 -0.78
C ARG A 79 -6.80 -20.74 0.38
N THR A 80 -6.25 -21.96 0.42
CA THR A 80 -6.48 -22.88 1.53
C THR A 80 -5.94 -22.30 2.84
N LEU A 81 -4.69 -21.79 2.83
CA LEU A 81 -4.09 -21.16 4.01
C LEU A 81 -4.86 -19.93 4.47
N ILE A 82 -5.32 -19.09 3.54
CA ILE A 82 -6.15 -17.91 3.84
C ILE A 82 -7.46 -18.37 4.50
N ALA A 83 -8.14 -19.37 3.94
CA ALA A 83 -9.39 -19.88 4.49
C ALA A 83 -9.24 -20.47 5.89
N GLU A 84 -8.14 -21.19 6.17
CA GLU A 84 -7.84 -21.73 7.50
C GLU A 84 -7.56 -20.64 8.55
N HIS A 85 -7.06 -19.49 8.12
CA HIS A 85 -6.75 -18.34 8.98
C HIS A 85 -7.87 -17.29 9.04
N GLN A 86 -9.02 -17.53 8.41
CA GLN A 86 -10.16 -16.59 8.41
C GLN A 86 -10.60 -16.23 9.84
N GLY A 87 -10.28 -15.05 10.26
CA GLY A 87 -10.56 -14.46 11.57
C GLY A 87 -9.37 -13.76 12.23
N GLN A 88 -8.15 -13.94 11.73
CA GLN A 88 -6.93 -13.34 12.32
C GLN A 88 -6.02 -12.64 11.30
N LEU A 89 -6.44 -12.55 10.01
CA LEU A 89 -5.60 -12.00 8.96
C LEU A 89 -5.71 -10.46 8.90
N GLN A 90 -4.70 -9.81 9.44
CA GLN A 90 -4.34 -8.44 9.02
C GLN A 90 -3.25 -8.56 7.94
N LEU A 91 -3.48 -8.01 6.75
CA LEU A 91 -2.38 -7.76 5.81
C LEU A 91 -1.56 -6.61 6.40
N ASP A 92 -0.31 -6.90 6.69
CA ASP A 92 0.63 -5.89 7.14
C ASP A 92 1.22 -5.19 5.91
N PHE A 93 0.67 -4.02 5.56
CA PHE A 93 1.17 -3.21 4.46
C PHE A 93 2.49 -2.52 4.79
N HIS A 94 2.90 -2.52 6.07
CA HIS A 94 4.16 -1.93 6.51
C HIS A 94 5.36 -2.88 6.38
N ALA A 95 5.15 -4.17 6.15
CA ALA A 95 6.21 -5.18 6.20
C ALA A 95 7.04 -5.30 4.91
N SER A 96 6.59 -4.79 3.79
CA SER A 96 7.38 -4.76 2.55
C SER A 96 7.55 -3.31 2.14
N GLY A 97 8.80 -2.86 2.10
CA GLY A 97 9.26 -1.53 1.78
C GLY A 97 8.21 -0.69 1.06
N THR A 98 7.65 0.21 1.80
CA THR A 98 6.58 1.12 1.45
C THR A 98 6.67 1.52 -0.02
N SER A 99 5.66 1.17 -0.85
CA SER A 99 5.34 2.10 -1.91
C SER A 99 5.02 3.41 -1.18
N PRO A 100 5.86 4.45 -1.29
CA PRO A 100 5.62 5.68 -0.57
C PRO A 100 4.23 6.16 -0.96
N ALA A 101 3.43 6.54 0.04
CA ALA A 101 2.14 7.15 -0.21
C ALA A 101 2.36 8.21 -1.30
N LYS A 102 1.63 8.11 -2.41
CA LYS A 102 1.91 8.91 -3.59
C LYS A 102 1.69 10.39 -3.27
N VAL A 103 2.76 11.17 -3.30
CA VAL A 103 2.68 12.62 -3.09
C VAL A 103 1.85 13.22 -4.21
N VAL A 104 0.75 13.90 -3.85
CA VAL A 104 -0.13 14.57 -4.82
C VAL A 104 0.55 15.86 -5.27
N ALA A 105 0.77 16.00 -6.57
CA ALA A 105 1.30 17.22 -7.14
C ALA A 105 0.22 18.29 -7.23
N LEU A 106 0.60 19.56 -7.02
CA LEU A 106 -0.30 20.70 -7.20
C LEU A 106 -0.67 20.83 -8.69
N GLN A 107 -1.88 20.38 -9.05
CA GLN A 107 -2.42 20.63 -10.38
C GLN A 107 -3.19 21.95 -10.35
N GLY A 108 -2.85 22.88 -11.26
CA GLY A 108 -3.59 24.13 -11.40
C GLY A 108 -5.06 23.82 -11.70
N ARG A 109 -5.96 24.37 -10.89
CA ARG A 109 -7.42 24.27 -11.10
C ARG A 109 -7.77 24.75 -12.51
N ALA A 110 -7.87 23.84 -13.47
CA ALA A 110 -8.46 24.12 -14.77
C ALA A 110 -9.96 24.26 -14.56
N SER A 111 -10.42 25.50 -14.63
CA SER A 111 -11.85 25.84 -14.76
C SER A 111 -12.46 24.98 -15.87
N ARG A 112 -13.55 24.25 -15.55
CA ARG A 112 -14.34 23.48 -16.51
C ARG A 112 -14.76 24.40 -17.67
N ARG A 113 -14.01 24.34 -18.77
CA ARG A 113 -14.46 24.77 -20.10
C ARG A 113 -14.20 23.63 -21.08
N THR A 114 -15.23 23.35 -21.90
CA THR A 114 -15.33 22.37 -22.98
C THR A 114 -14.05 22.25 -23.84
N PRO A 115 -13.75 21.06 -24.39
CA PRO A 115 -12.46 20.79 -25.05
C PRO A 115 -12.41 21.47 -26.42
N ASP A 116 -11.64 22.54 -26.51
CA ASP A 116 -11.12 23.02 -27.78
C ASP A 116 -9.68 22.51 -27.93
N ARG A 117 -9.45 21.76 -29.02
CA ARG A 117 -8.17 21.14 -29.37
C ARG A 117 -7.23 22.20 -29.96
N SER A 118 -6.43 22.83 -29.14
CA SER A 118 -5.26 23.57 -29.60
C SER A 118 -4.07 23.25 -28.70
N PRO A 119 -2.84 23.06 -29.25
CA PRO A 119 -1.70 22.63 -28.48
C PRO A 119 -1.29 23.73 -27.48
N VAL A 120 -1.20 23.34 -26.20
CA VAL A 120 -0.76 24.23 -25.12
C VAL A 120 0.73 24.51 -25.28
N PRO A 121 1.17 25.77 -25.37
CA PRO A 121 2.59 26.11 -25.41
C PRO A 121 3.25 25.76 -24.08
N ILE A 122 4.41 25.09 -24.17
CA ILE A 122 5.31 24.84 -23.03
C ILE A 122 5.80 26.18 -22.51
N VAL A 123 5.29 26.64 -21.38
CA VAL A 123 5.77 27.85 -20.71
C VAL A 123 6.98 27.46 -19.85
N THR A 124 8.15 27.63 -20.40
CA THR A 124 9.42 27.70 -19.66
C THR A 124 9.51 29.11 -19.05
N GLY A 125 9.31 29.22 -17.74
CA GLY A 125 9.51 30.50 -17.04
C GLY A 125 8.77 30.56 -15.71
N ASN A 126 9.48 30.93 -14.66
CA ASN A 126 9.06 31.16 -13.28
C ASN A 126 7.92 32.20 -13.15
N ALA A 127 6.68 31.81 -13.43
CA ALA A 127 5.53 32.61 -13.09
C ALA A 127 4.41 31.69 -12.62
N PHE A 128 4.18 31.66 -11.32
CA PHE A 128 2.97 31.07 -10.75
C PHE A 128 1.78 31.91 -11.19
N PRO A 129 0.75 31.33 -11.83
CA PRO A 129 -0.41 32.08 -12.34
C PRO A 129 -1.42 32.43 -11.22
N PHE A 130 -0.97 32.58 -9.97
CA PHE A 130 -1.85 32.97 -8.88
C PHE A 130 -1.89 34.48 -8.77
N SER A 131 -2.99 35.10 -9.21
CA SER A 131 -3.31 36.51 -8.97
C SER A 131 -3.62 36.81 -7.48
N ASP A 132 -3.85 35.76 -6.66
CA ASP A 132 -4.11 35.86 -5.23
C ASP A 132 -2.83 35.58 -4.42
N PRO A 133 -2.35 36.59 -3.63
CA PRO A 133 -1.18 36.43 -2.78
C PRO A 133 -1.31 35.33 -1.72
N GLN A 134 -2.52 35.04 -1.24
CA GLN A 134 -2.76 33.96 -0.27
C GLN A 134 -2.59 32.61 -0.92
N ALA A 135 -3.17 32.39 -2.10
CA ALA A 135 -2.98 31.15 -2.85
C ALA A 135 -1.50 30.92 -3.22
N ALA A 136 -0.77 31.98 -3.58
CA ALA A 136 0.66 31.87 -3.85
C ALA A 136 1.47 31.49 -2.59
N LEU A 137 1.09 32.00 -1.42
CA LEU A 137 1.74 31.68 -0.15
C LEU A 137 1.42 30.26 0.30
N ALA A 138 0.17 29.80 0.17
CA ALA A 138 -0.22 28.42 0.43
C ALA A 138 0.56 27.45 -0.46
N ALA A 139 0.64 27.73 -1.78
CA ALA A 139 1.41 26.94 -2.73
C ALA A 139 2.91 26.89 -2.37
N LYS A 140 3.50 27.99 -1.87
CA LYS A 140 4.89 28.00 -1.40
C LYS A 140 5.12 26.98 -0.27
N TYR A 141 4.26 27.00 0.76
CA TYR A 141 4.38 26.05 1.88
C TYR A 141 4.08 24.61 1.45
N PHE A 142 3.15 24.41 0.53
CA PHE A 142 2.92 23.09 -0.06
C PHE A 142 4.17 22.55 -0.77
N ILE A 143 4.82 23.35 -1.61
CA ILE A 143 6.06 22.97 -2.30
C ILE A 143 7.19 22.71 -1.30
N GLU A 144 7.30 23.52 -0.24
CA GLU A 144 8.25 23.28 0.85
C GLU A 144 8.02 21.92 1.50
N GLY A 145 6.76 21.60 1.84
CA GLY A 145 6.36 20.30 2.37
C GLY A 145 6.73 19.15 1.43
N SER A 146 6.39 19.27 0.14
CA SER A 146 6.68 18.23 -0.86
C SER A 146 8.18 17.99 -1.10
N ARG A 147 9.04 18.97 -0.81
CA ARG A 147 10.50 18.79 -0.90
C ARG A 147 11.08 18.09 0.33
N LEU A 148 10.43 18.25 1.48
CA LEU A 148 10.83 17.63 2.74
C LEU A 148 10.24 16.22 2.90
N ASP A 149 9.19 15.92 2.14
CA ASP A 149 8.49 14.63 2.13
C ASP A 149 9.20 13.67 1.17
N ASP A 150 10.42 13.29 1.54
CA ASP A 150 11.31 12.41 0.76
C ASP A 150 11.36 10.97 1.30
N GLY A 151 10.49 10.66 2.28
CA GLY A 151 10.42 9.34 2.94
C GLY A 151 11.40 9.15 4.09
N ASN A 152 12.17 10.20 4.48
CA ASN A 152 13.03 10.15 5.63
C ASN A 152 12.27 10.56 6.91
N GLU A 153 12.30 9.73 7.95
CA GLU A 153 11.64 10.02 9.24
C GLU A 153 12.07 11.34 9.86
N ASP A 154 13.33 11.74 9.70
CA ASP A 154 13.87 12.99 10.25
C ASP A 154 13.24 14.24 9.62
N THR A 155 12.77 14.15 8.37
CA THR A 155 12.17 15.26 7.61
C THR A 155 10.65 15.26 7.65
N LEU A 156 10.00 14.13 7.98
CA LEU A 156 8.54 13.98 7.98
C LEU A 156 7.82 15.02 8.85
N GLU A 157 8.34 15.34 10.07
CA GLU A 157 7.69 16.34 10.91
C GLU A 157 7.80 17.76 10.30
N SER A 158 8.91 18.05 9.66
CA SER A 158 9.11 19.33 8.95
C SER A 158 8.18 19.45 7.73
N ALA A 159 8.00 18.34 7.00
CA ALA A 159 7.04 18.24 5.90
C ALA A 159 5.60 18.45 6.39
N ALA A 160 5.19 17.76 7.47
CA ALA A 160 3.88 17.91 8.09
C ALA A 160 3.63 19.35 8.55
N ALA A 161 4.64 20.00 9.18
CA ALA A 161 4.55 21.39 9.59
C ALA A 161 4.36 22.34 8.40
N ALA A 162 5.02 22.09 7.28
CA ALA A 162 4.86 22.88 6.07
C ALA A 162 3.46 22.70 5.45
N TYR A 163 2.94 21.46 5.37
CA TYR A 163 1.57 21.23 4.91
C TYR A 163 0.53 21.86 5.83
N ARG A 164 0.70 21.78 7.15
CA ARG A 164 -0.18 22.49 8.11
C ARG A 164 -0.17 24.00 7.89
N LYS A 165 1.00 24.63 7.63
CA LYS A 165 1.08 26.06 7.27
C LYS A 165 0.34 26.38 5.98
N ALA A 166 0.44 25.53 4.96
CA ALA A 166 -0.32 25.69 3.73
C ALA A 166 -1.83 25.67 4.01
N LEU A 167 -2.30 24.73 4.86
CA LEU A 167 -3.71 24.56 5.23
C LEU A 167 -4.24 25.66 6.18
N VAL A 168 -3.39 26.35 6.92
CA VAL A 168 -3.79 27.54 7.68
C VAL A 168 -4.16 28.70 6.73
N ILE A 169 -3.52 28.77 5.57
CA ILE A 169 -3.73 29.83 4.59
C ILE A 169 -4.86 29.45 3.62
N ASP A 170 -4.83 28.25 3.11
CA ASP A 170 -5.86 27.66 2.25
C ASP A 170 -6.34 26.32 2.85
N PRO A 171 -7.42 26.38 3.67
CA PRO A 171 -7.95 25.17 4.33
C PRO A 171 -8.44 24.11 3.35
N ASP A 172 -8.78 24.47 2.12
CA ASP A 172 -9.36 23.57 1.12
C ASP A 172 -8.34 23.09 0.08
N LEU A 173 -7.06 23.29 0.35
CA LEU A 173 -5.97 22.79 -0.51
C LEU A 173 -5.86 21.27 -0.43
N VAL A 174 -6.68 20.58 -1.23
CA VAL A 174 -6.79 19.10 -1.24
C VAL A 174 -5.43 18.38 -1.33
N PRO A 175 -4.48 18.78 -2.19
CA PRO A 175 -3.18 18.11 -2.24
C PRO A 175 -2.41 18.18 -0.91
N ALA A 176 -2.52 19.27 -0.15
CA ALA A 176 -1.88 19.40 1.16
C ALA A 176 -2.58 18.52 2.22
N ILE A 177 -3.91 18.41 2.14
CA ILE A 177 -4.67 17.52 3.02
C ILE A 177 -4.26 16.06 2.79
N VAL A 178 -4.19 15.61 1.53
CA VAL A 178 -3.81 14.23 1.18
C VAL A 178 -2.38 13.92 1.62
N ASN A 179 -1.43 14.82 1.35
CA ASN A 179 -0.04 14.59 1.73
C ASN A 179 0.15 14.61 3.26
N LEU A 180 -0.58 15.47 3.99
CA LEU A 180 -0.58 15.42 5.45
C LEU A 180 -1.20 14.12 5.97
N ALA A 181 -2.27 13.63 5.35
CA ALA A 181 -2.87 12.34 5.67
C ALA A 181 -1.89 11.18 5.43
N ASN A 182 -1.11 11.22 4.33
CA ASN A 182 -0.07 10.24 4.03
C ASN A 182 0.98 10.16 5.15
N ILE A 183 1.37 11.32 5.70
CA ILE A 183 2.32 11.38 6.83
C ILE A 183 1.70 10.76 8.10
N HIS A 184 0.44 11.06 8.41
CA HIS A 184 -0.25 10.44 9.54
C HIS A 184 -0.38 8.93 9.36
N TYR A 185 -0.72 8.47 8.14
CA TYR A 185 -0.78 7.05 7.83
C TYR A 185 0.58 6.34 8.01
N ALA A 186 1.67 6.95 7.53
CA ALA A 186 3.03 6.42 7.68
C ALA A 186 3.47 6.31 9.16
N ARG A 187 2.84 7.08 10.06
CA ARG A 187 3.07 7.04 11.51
C ARG A 187 2.11 6.13 12.27
N ASP A 188 1.27 5.37 11.56
CA ASP A 188 0.23 4.53 12.14
C ASP A 188 -0.85 5.34 12.91
N GLU A 189 -0.96 6.63 12.62
CA GLU A 189 -1.98 7.53 13.17
C GLU A 189 -3.24 7.44 12.29
N LEU A 190 -3.88 6.25 12.31
CA LEU A 190 -4.91 5.87 11.32
C LEU A 190 -6.19 6.71 11.43
N ILE A 191 -6.54 7.17 12.64
CA ILE A 191 -7.75 7.98 12.87
C ILE A 191 -7.60 9.36 12.23
N GLU A 192 -6.45 9.99 12.42
CA GLU A 192 -6.11 11.30 11.87
C GLU A 192 -6.01 11.23 10.34
N ALA A 193 -5.36 10.18 9.84
CA ALA A 193 -5.23 9.94 8.40
C ALA A 193 -6.61 9.74 7.75
N GLN A 194 -7.47 8.91 8.33
CA GLN A 194 -8.83 8.66 7.86
C GLN A 194 -9.63 9.96 7.77
N ALA A 195 -9.64 10.76 8.85
CA ALA A 195 -10.39 12.03 8.87
C ALA A 195 -9.92 13.01 7.78
N LEU A 196 -8.62 13.05 7.49
CA LEU A 196 -8.06 13.90 6.45
C LEU A 196 -8.42 13.38 5.04
N TYR A 197 -8.36 12.08 4.78
CA TYR A 197 -8.78 11.53 3.48
C TYR A 197 -10.29 11.73 3.24
N GLU A 198 -11.13 11.49 4.25
CA GLU A 198 -12.56 11.77 4.15
C GLU A 198 -12.85 13.25 3.86
N ARG A 199 -12.09 14.16 4.50
CA ARG A 199 -12.16 15.59 4.19
C ARG A 199 -11.72 15.89 2.76
N ALA A 200 -10.64 15.29 2.29
CA ALA A 200 -10.16 15.45 0.92
C ALA A 200 -11.20 15.02 -0.11
N ILE A 201 -11.84 13.86 0.09
CA ILE A 201 -12.93 13.35 -0.74
C ILE A 201 -14.16 14.27 -0.70
N GLY A 202 -14.48 14.81 0.49
CA GLY A 202 -15.58 15.78 0.62
C GLY A 202 -15.35 17.08 -0.15
N LEU A 203 -14.12 17.52 -0.29
CA LEU A 203 -13.72 18.72 -1.04
C LEU A 203 -13.55 18.45 -2.54
N ASP A 204 -12.96 17.33 -2.89
CA ASP A 204 -12.74 16.87 -4.25
C ASP A 204 -13.06 15.36 -4.38
N PRO A 205 -14.31 15.03 -4.74
CA PRO A 205 -14.73 13.64 -4.92
C PRO A 205 -13.97 12.90 -6.02
N ASP A 206 -13.30 13.60 -6.92
CA ASP A 206 -12.54 13.02 -8.03
C ASP A 206 -11.06 12.74 -7.64
N CYS A 207 -10.66 12.99 -6.38
CA CYS A 207 -9.31 12.70 -5.88
C CYS A 207 -9.12 11.20 -5.66
N PHE A 208 -8.66 10.48 -6.70
CA PHE A 208 -8.48 9.02 -6.63
C PHE A 208 -7.46 8.58 -5.59
N GLU A 209 -6.43 9.38 -5.31
CA GLU A 209 -5.42 9.11 -4.30
C GLU A 209 -6.03 9.04 -2.89
N ALA A 210 -6.99 9.93 -2.59
CA ALA A 210 -7.67 9.93 -1.30
C ALA A 210 -8.54 8.68 -1.13
N HIS A 211 -9.29 8.29 -2.18
CA HIS A 211 -10.06 7.05 -2.18
C HIS A 211 -9.15 5.83 -1.99
N PHE A 212 -8.06 5.75 -2.75
CA PHE A 212 -7.11 4.65 -2.66
C PHE A 212 -6.53 4.50 -1.25
N ASN A 213 -6.02 5.59 -0.69
CA ASN A 213 -5.38 5.57 0.63
C ASN A 213 -6.38 5.35 1.78
N LEU A 214 -7.62 5.83 1.64
CA LEU A 214 -8.70 5.48 2.57
C LEU A 214 -9.02 3.99 2.50
N GLY A 215 -9.00 3.40 1.30
CA GLY A 215 -9.11 1.97 1.09
C GLY A 215 -8.01 1.19 1.82
N ASN A 216 -6.76 1.68 1.81
CA ASN A 216 -5.66 1.08 2.55
C ASN A 216 -5.95 1.08 4.05
N ILE A 217 -6.42 2.19 4.62
CA ILE A 217 -6.79 2.26 6.05
C ILE A 217 -7.88 1.23 6.38
N HIS A 218 -8.95 1.19 5.59
CA HIS A 218 -10.02 0.21 5.82
C HIS A 218 -9.52 -1.22 5.71
N HIS A 219 -8.64 -1.50 4.74
CA HIS A 219 -8.03 -2.80 4.58
C HIS A 219 -7.18 -3.19 5.81
N ASP A 220 -6.33 -2.28 6.33
CA ASP A 220 -5.48 -2.51 7.50
C ASP A 220 -6.31 -2.74 8.77
N LEU A 221 -7.46 -2.09 8.88
CA LEU A 221 -8.42 -2.29 9.95
C LEU A 221 -9.30 -3.55 9.77
N GLY A 222 -9.09 -4.35 8.70
CA GLY A 222 -9.89 -5.53 8.40
C GLY A 222 -11.31 -5.25 7.91
N ARG A 223 -11.62 -3.99 7.58
CA ARG A 223 -12.91 -3.55 7.02
C ARG A 223 -12.92 -3.72 5.51
N TYR A 224 -12.85 -4.98 5.05
CA TYR A 224 -12.62 -5.29 3.65
C TYR A 224 -13.72 -4.79 2.71
N GLU A 225 -14.99 -4.81 3.13
CA GLU A 225 -16.09 -4.30 2.32
C GLU A 225 -15.99 -2.79 2.09
N ASP A 226 -15.61 -2.01 3.11
CA ASP A 226 -15.37 -0.58 2.98
C ASP A 226 -14.14 -0.31 2.09
N ALA A 227 -13.10 -1.13 2.23
CA ALA A 227 -11.91 -1.05 1.36
C ALA A 227 -12.26 -1.32 -0.11
N LEU A 228 -13.13 -2.32 -0.39
CA LEU A 228 -13.58 -2.61 -1.76
C LEU A 228 -14.31 -1.43 -2.40
N VAL A 229 -15.14 -0.71 -1.64
CA VAL A 229 -15.82 0.50 -2.14
C VAL A 229 -14.77 1.54 -2.52
N CYS A 230 -13.85 1.86 -1.62
CA CYS A 230 -12.82 2.87 -1.85
C CYS A 230 -11.90 2.52 -3.04
N TYR A 231 -11.47 1.26 -3.16
CA TYR A 231 -10.63 0.84 -4.28
C TYR A 231 -11.38 0.84 -5.62
N ARG A 232 -12.67 0.47 -5.64
CA ARG A 232 -13.49 0.58 -6.85
C ARG A 232 -13.64 2.03 -7.31
N ASP A 233 -13.86 2.96 -6.38
CA ASP A 233 -13.91 4.39 -6.69
C ASP A 233 -12.58 4.88 -7.23
N ALA A 234 -11.45 4.52 -6.61
CA ALA A 234 -10.12 4.88 -7.08
C ALA A 234 -9.85 4.36 -8.51
N VAL A 235 -10.21 3.11 -8.81
CA VAL A 235 -10.09 2.50 -10.15
C VAL A 235 -11.01 3.19 -11.16
N ALA A 236 -12.25 3.53 -10.77
CA ALA A 236 -13.18 4.23 -11.64
C ALA A 236 -12.70 5.64 -12.00
N LEU A 237 -12.06 6.33 -11.05
CA LEU A 237 -11.52 7.68 -11.24
C LEU A 237 -10.19 7.64 -12.02
N ASN A 238 -9.35 6.65 -11.77
CA ASN A 238 -8.07 6.47 -12.47
C ASN A 238 -7.81 5.00 -12.79
N GLY A 239 -8.37 4.51 -13.90
CA GLY A 239 -8.19 3.15 -14.38
C GLY A 239 -6.76 2.80 -14.84
N SER A 240 -5.83 3.75 -14.86
CA SER A 240 -4.42 3.50 -15.15
C SER A 240 -3.54 3.40 -13.89
N TYR A 241 -4.13 3.45 -12.71
CA TYR A 241 -3.40 3.34 -11.46
C TYR A 241 -3.23 1.87 -11.07
N ALA A 242 -2.06 1.30 -11.39
CA ALA A 242 -1.77 -0.12 -11.21
C ALA A 242 -1.99 -0.60 -9.77
N ASP A 243 -1.56 0.18 -8.78
CA ASP A 243 -1.68 -0.19 -7.37
C ASP A 243 -3.14 -0.35 -6.93
N ALA A 244 -4.06 0.51 -7.42
CA ALA A 244 -5.48 0.37 -7.10
C ALA A 244 -6.05 -0.96 -7.65
N HIS A 245 -5.67 -1.37 -8.86
CA HIS A 245 -6.05 -2.67 -9.39
C HIS A 245 -5.48 -3.82 -8.56
N PHE A 246 -4.22 -3.71 -8.15
CA PHE A 246 -3.58 -4.73 -7.31
C PHE A 246 -4.30 -4.90 -5.98
N TYR A 247 -4.51 -3.80 -5.24
CA TYR A 247 -5.14 -3.86 -3.91
C TYR A 247 -6.61 -4.26 -3.98
N LEU A 248 -7.33 -3.83 -5.03
CA LEU A 248 -8.70 -4.27 -5.30
C LEU A 248 -8.73 -5.79 -5.53
N ALA A 249 -7.85 -6.31 -6.37
CA ALA A 249 -7.79 -7.74 -6.66
C ALA A 249 -7.44 -8.56 -5.41
N VAL A 250 -6.44 -8.14 -4.62
CA VAL A 250 -6.06 -8.75 -3.35
C VAL A 250 -7.24 -8.79 -2.38
N THR A 251 -7.97 -7.69 -2.24
CA THR A 251 -9.10 -7.59 -1.31
C THR A 251 -10.28 -8.46 -1.77
N LEU A 252 -10.56 -8.52 -3.08
CA LEU A 252 -11.56 -9.42 -3.66
C LEU A 252 -11.21 -10.89 -3.42
N GLU A 253 -9.95 -11.28 -3.57
CA GLU A 253 -9.52 -12.66 -3.26
C GLU A 253 -9.72 -12.98 -1.76
N LYS A 254 -9.39 -12.05 -0.86
CA LYS A 254 -9.60 -12.20 0.58
C LYS A 254 -11.07 -12.39 0.96
N THR A 255 -11.96 -11.68 0.29
CA THR A 255 -13.41 -11.73 0.55
C THR A 255 -14.09 -12.85 -0.22
N GLY A 256 -13.34 -13.69 -0.96
CA GLY A 256 -13.88 -14.83 -1.71
C GLY A 256 -14.49 -14.50 -3.06
N HIS A 257 -14.33 -13.26 -3.54
CA HIS A 257 -14.83 -12.77 -4.84
C HIS A 257 -13.80 -12.98 -5.97
N SER A 258 -13.16 -14.15 -6.01
CA SER A 258 -12.10 -14.46 -6.98
C SER A 258 -12.47 -14.25 -8.46
N PRO A 259 -13.70 -14.51 -8.92
CA PRO A 259 -14.06 -14.22 -10.31
C PRO A 259 -13.96 -12.72 -10.65
N GLU A 260 -14.30 -11.84 -9.70
CA GLU A 260 -14.22 -10.39 -9.86
C GLU A 260 -12.78 -9.87 -9.78
N ALA A 261 -11.88 -10.58 -9.10
CA ALA A 261 -10.47 -10.22 -8.98
C ALA A 261 -9.70 -10.40 -10.29
N LYS A 262 -10.07 -11.37 -11.14
CA LYS A 262 -9.34 -11.72 -12.38
C LYS A 262 -9.10 -10.53 -13.32
N PRO A 263 -10.09 -9.69 -13.70
CA PRO A 263 -9.85 -8.55 -14.57
C PRO A 263 -8.88 -7.54 -13.96
N HIS A 264 -8.87 -7.37 -12.64
CA HIS A 264 -7.97 -6.45 -11.96
C HIS A 264 -6.54 -6.99 -11.89
N TRP A 265 -6.35 -8.30 -11.74
CA TRP A 265 -5.04 -8.94 -11.87
C TRP A 265 -4.46 -8.74 -13.28
N ARG A 266 -5.29 -8.87 -14.33
CA ARG A 266 -4.86 -8.62 -15.72
C ARG A 266 -4.51 -7.16 -15.96
N ALA A 267 -5.34 -6.23 -15.47
CA ALA A 267 -5.06 -4.80 -15.55
C ALA A 267 -3.73 -4.45 -14.87
N TYR A 268 -3.45 -5.00 -13.67
CA TYR A 268 -2.17 -4.78 -13.01
C TYR A 268 -0.99 -5.28 -13.86
N GLN A 269 -1.09 -6.46 -14.50
CA GLN A 269 -0.04 -6.99 -15.37
C GLN A 269 0.25 -6.08 -16.56
N GLU A 270 -0.80 -5.52 -17.16
CA GLU A 270 -0.67 -4.60 -18.29
C GLU A 270 -0.06 -3.26 -17.88
N LEU A 271 -0.49 -2.72 -16.75
CA LEU A 271 -0.06 -1.41 -16.24
C LEU A 271 1.33 -1.44 -15.60
N ALA A 272 1.70 -2.55 -14.97
CA ALA A 272 2.95 -2.73 -14.24
C ALA A 272 3.67 -4.03 -14.66
N PRO A 273 4.13 -4.18 -15.92
CA PRO A 273 4.71 -5.43 -16.42
C PRO A 273 6.04 -5.82 -15.75
N GLN A 274 6.67 -4.89 -15.06
CA GLN A 274 7.87 -5.10 -14.23
C GLN A 274 7.59 -4.85 -12.75
N GLY A 275 6.32 -4.80 -12.37
CA GLY A 275 5.90 -4.57 -11.00
C GLY A 275 6.34 -5.69 -10.07
N GLU A 276 6.53 -5.35 -8.80
CA GLU A 276 6.98 -6.27 -7.75
C GLU A 276 6.11 -7.53 -7.65
N TRP A 277 4.82 -7.42 -7.94
CA TRP A 277 3.82 -8.48 -7.78
C TRP A 277 3.37 -9.11 -9.09
N ILE A 278 4.13 -8.93 -10.18
CA ILE A 278 3.74 -9.40 -11.52
C ILE A 278 3.55 -10.93 -11.58
N GLU A 279 4.40 -11.69 -10.89
CA GLU A 279 4.29 -13.15 -10.87
C GLU A 279 3.05 -13.61 -10.11
N LEU A 280 2.74 -12.95 -8.96
CA LEU A 280 1.51 -13.19 -8.24
C LEU A 280 0.28 -12.88 -9.09
N ALA A 281 0.29 -11.74 -9.78
CA ALA A 281 -0.79 -11.35 -10.67
C ALA A 281 -1.01 -12.34 -11.81
N ARG A 282 0.06 -12.90 -12.38
CA ARG A 282 -0.03 -13.96 -13.40
C ARG A 282 -0.70 -15.21 -12.85
N GLU A 283 -0.31 -15.64 -11.67
CA GLU A 283 -0.87 -16.84 -11.01
C GLU A 283 -2.38 -16.71 -10.77
N PHE A 284 -2.86 -15.51 -10.43
CA PHE A 284 -4.25 -15.26 -10.06
C PHE A 284 -5.14 -14.78 -11.23
N SER A 285 -4.60 -14.45 -12.38
CA SER A 285 -5.34 -13.98 -13.55
C SER A 285 -5.96 -15.11 -14.39
N ASP A 286 -5.48 -16.33 -14.23
CA ASP A 286 -5.95 -17.56 -14.93
C ASP A 286 -7.15 -18.26 -14.18
#